data_559a1699131c5fa4433b35f039507dd5
#
_entry.id   559a1699131c5fa4433b35f039507dd5
#
_cell.length_a   1.000
_cell.length_b   1.000
_cell.length_c   1.000
_cell.angle_alpha   90.00
_cell.angle_beta   90.00
_cell.angle_gamma   90.00
#
_symmetry.space_group_name_H-M   'P 1'
#
loop_
_entity.id
_entity.type
_entity.pdbx_description
1 polymer ?
#
loop_
_entity_poly.entity_id
_entity_poly.type
_entity_poly.pdbx_seq_one_letter_code
_entity_poly.pdbx_strand_id
1 'polypeptide(L)'
;YKYVLLLSLGLCLSSYRLQAQEGLQISTLFEKYGDRQNVTMVELNGKILKSYKMSKYRSLVFKDVTPYLAEIQKCLKHDKEQPGQVNKTQEVMEDGILRSAYYQLHPSDGKQRYIIFKLGKKNTATLVYIEGSLNEEELMNMLYKEQ
;
A
#
# COMPACT_ATOMS: atom_id res chain seq x y z
N TYR A 1 2.34 -4.99 -43.30
CA TYR A 1 3.02 -5.77 -42.24
C TYR A 1 3.75 -4.89 -41.24
N LYS A 2 4.54 -3.90 -41.69
CA LYS A 2 5.30 -3.01 -40.79
C LYS A 2 4.41 -2.11 -39.95
N TYR A 3 3.28 -1.67 -40.46
CA TYR A 3 2.36 -0.77 -39.75
C TYR A 3 1.56 -1.46 -38.66
N VAL A 4 1.20 -2.74 -38.86
CA VAL A 4 0.48 -3.53 -37.86
C VAL A 4 1.39 -3.86 -36.66
N LEU A 5 2.67 -4.14 -36.92
CA LEU A 5 3.66 -4.40 -35.89
C LEU A 5 3.93 -3.16 -35.00
N LEU A 6 3.99 -1.97 -35.62
CA LEU A 6 4.17 -0.70 -34.91
C LEU A 6 2.99 -0.35 -34.02
N LEU A 7 1.76 -0.62 -34.47
CA LEU A 7 0.54 -0.42 -33.69
C LEU A 7 0.46 -1.35 -32.49
N SER A 8 0.85 -2.62 -32.63
CA SER A 8 0.84 -3.56 -31.53
C SER A 8 1.89 -3.22 -30.47
N LEU A 9 3.05 -2.72 -30.86
CA LEU A 9 4.08 -2.23 -29.97
C LEU A 9 3.63 -0.98 -29.21
N GLY A 10 2.91 -0.07 -29.85
CA GLY A 10 2.35 1.11 -29.20
C GLY A 10 1.32 0.77 -28.13
N LEU A 11 0.46 -0.20 -28.39
CA LEU A 11 -0.55 -0.68 -27.45
C LEU A 11 0.09 -1.37 -26.23
N CYS A 12 1.14 -2.17 -26.44
CA CYS A 12 1.90 -2.79 -25.35
C CYS A 12 2.57 -1.78 -24.45
N LEU A 13 3.15 -0.71 -25.02
CA LEU A 13 3.80 0.36 -24.27
C LEU A 13 2.79 1.17 -23.44
N SER A 14 1.59 1.39 -23.97
CA SER A 14 0.52 2.09 -23.24
C SER A 14 0.04 1.27 -22.04
N SER A 15 -0.14 -0.03 -22.22
CA SER A 15 -0.51 -0.95 -21.13
C SER A 15 0.57 -1.00 -20.05
N TYR A 16 1.82 -0.97 -20.45
CA TYR A 16 2.96 -0.99 -19.52
C TYR A 16 3.02 0.28 -18.65
N ARG A 17 2.72 1.44 -19.22
CA ARG A 17 2.67 2.71 -18.48
C ARG A 17 1.56 2.74 -17.44
N LEU A 18 0.39 2.20 -17.77
CA LEU A 18 -0.74 2.09 -16.83
C LEU A 18 -0.39 1.19 -15.64
N GLN A 19 0.29 0.07 -15.90
CA GLN A 19 0.75 -0.82 -14.83
C GLN A 19 1.82 -0.16 -13.95
N ALA A 20 2.69 0.68 -14.51
CA ALA A 20 3.72 1.39 -13.76
C ALA A 20 3.15 2.45 -12.82
N GLN A 21 1.98 3.05 -13.12
CA GLN A 21 1.32 4.02 -12.25
C GLN A 21 0.66 3.38 -11.02
N GLU A 22 0.23 2.10 -11.14
CA GLU A 22 -0.37 1.33 -10.04
C GLU A 22 0.64 0.38 -9.37
N GLY A 23 1.93 0.53 -9.67
CA GLY A 23 3.00 -0.45 -9.55
C GLY A 23 3.34 -1.01 -8.17
N LEU A 24 2.49 -0.84 -7.15
CA LEU A 24 2.73 -1.45 -5.84
C LEU A 24 2.14 -2.85 -5.79
N GLN A 25 2.94 -3.82 -5.34
CA GLN A 25 2.47 -5.20 -5.16
C GLN A 25 1.39 -5.31 -4.10
N ILE A 26 1.41 -4.44 -3.08
CA ILE A 26 0.35 -4.42 -2.07
C ILE A 26 -1.02 -4.12 -2.67
N SER A 27 -1.09 -3.46 -3.81
CA SER A 27 -2.37 -3.21 -4.50
C SER A 27 -3.11 -4.49 -4.82
N THR A 28 -2.38 -5.55 -5.16
CA THR A 28 -2.97 -6.87 -5.45
C THR A 28 -3.64 -7.47 -4.21
N LEU A 29 -3.12 -7.17 -3.02
CA LEU A 29 -3.69 -7.67 -1.77
C LEU A 29 -5.08 -7.06 -1.51
N PHE A 30 -5.25 -5.76 -1.77
CA PHE A 30 -6.54 -5.10 -1.60
C PHE A 30 -7.59 -5.67 -2.54
N GLU A 31 -7.22 -5.95 -3.79
CA GLU A 31 -8.12 -6.55 -4.77
C GLU A 31 -8.46 -7.99 -4.45
N LYS A 32 -7.46 -8.76 -3.99
CA LYS A 32 -7.58 -10.20 -3.78
C LYS A 32 -8.32 -10.54 -2.50
N TYR A 33 -8.08 -9.79 -1.43
CA TYR A 33 -8.56 -10.15 -0.09
C TYR A 33 -9.65 -9.24 0.46
N GLY A 34 -10.02 -8.17 -0.24
CA GLY A 34 -11.02 -7.23 0.24
C GLY A 34 -12.40 -7.83 0.49
N ASP A 35 -12.74 -8.92 -0.21
CA ASP A 35 -14.04 -9.59 -0.10
C ASP A 35 -13.98 -10.91 0.66
N ARG A 36 -12.85 -11.22 1.30
CA ARG A 36 -12.68 -12.49 2.01
C ARG A 36 -13.36 -12.44 3.37
N GLN A 37 -13.84 -13.60 3.80
CA GLN A 37 -14.34 -13.80 5.15
C GLN A 37 -13.21 -13.53 6.16
N ASN A 38 -13.53 -12.87 7.27
CA ASN A 38 -12.57 -12.49 8.30
C ASN A 38 -11.53 -11.44 7.86
N VAL A 39 -11.77 -10.79 6.72
CA VAL A 39 -10.99 -9.64 6.26
C VAL A 39 -11.94 -8.48 6.04
N THR A 40 -11.65 -7.35 6.67
CA THR A 40 -12.43 -6.12 6.47
C THR A 40 -11.61 -5.14 5.66
N MET A 41 -12.15 -4.70 4.53
CA MET A 41 -11.54 -3.62 3.74
C MET A 41 -12.28 -2.33 4.02
N VAL A 42 -11.53 -1.26 4.32
CA VAL A 42 -12.06 0.08 4.50
C VAL A 42 -11.49 0.98 3.42
N GLU A 43 -12.38 1.66 2.70
CA GLU A 43 -12.01 2.73 1.78
C GLU A 43 -12.78 3.98 2.20
N LEU A 44 -12.05 5.08 2.37
CA LEU A 44 -12.65 6.35 2.71
C LEU A 44 -12.68 7.26 1.49
N ASN A 45 -13.76 8.04 1.36
CA ASN A 45 -13.99 8.94 0.23
C ASN A 45 -14.41 10.33 0.70
N GLY A 46 -14.25 11.33 -0.19
CA GLY A 46 -14.84 12.64 -0.10
C GLY A 46 -14.38 13.48 1.08
N LYS A 47 -15.34 14.03 1.81
CA LYS A 47 -15.09 15.03 2.86
C LYS A 47 -14.24 14.55 4.02
N ILE A 48 -14.37 13.26 4.40
CA ILE A 48 -13.57 12.67 5.48
C ILE A 48 -12.09 12.71 5.11
N LEU A 49 -11.74 12.33 3.88
CA LEU A 49 -10.37 12.36 3.40
C LEU A 49 -9.77 13.77 3.42
N LYS A 50 -10.56 14.76 2.97
CA LYS A 50 -10.08 16.14 2.89
C LYS A 50 -9.73 16.72 4.25
N SER A 51 -10.47 16.37 5.30
CA SER A 51 -10.21 16.86 6.65
C SER A 51 -8.88 16.36 7.20
N TYR A 52 -8.38 15.24 6.69
CA TYR A 52 -7.07 14.68 7.04
C TYR A 52 -6.00 14.94 5.98
N LYS A 53 -6.28 15.79 5.00
CA LYS A 53 -5.38 16.07 3.86
C LYS A 53 -5.02 14.82 3.06
N MET A 54 -5.93 13.85 2.99
CA MET A 54 -5.78 12.63 2.22
C MET A 54 -6.58 12.69 0.93
N SER A 55 -6.07 12.05 -0.12
CA SER A 55 -6.79 11.83 -1.37
C SER A 55 -7.19 10.36 -1.54
N LYS A 56 -6.51 9.45 -0.85
CA LYS A 56 -6.84 8.02 -0.87
C LYS A 56 -6.48 7.40 0.48
N TYR A 57 -7.37 6.57 0.99
CA TYR A 57 -7.15 5.74 2.17
C TYR A 57 -7.76 4.37 1.90
N ARG A 58 -6.94 3.34 2.02
CA ARG A 58 -7.38 1.95 1.94
C ARG A 58 -6.73 1.16 3.06
N SER A 59 -7.52 0.33 3.73
CA SER A 59 -6.96 -0.58 4.74
C SER A 59 -7.58 -1.96 4.63
N LEU A 60 -6.77 -2.97 4.96
CA LEU A 60 -7.21 -4.34 5.18
C LEU A 60 -6.97 -4.68 6.64
N VAL A 61 -8.01 -5.13 7.31
CA VAL A 61 -7.93 -5.60 8.69
C VAL A 61 -8.23 -7.09 8.70
N PHE A 62 -7.24 -7.88 9.13
CA PHE A 62 -7.33 -9.34 9.18
C PHE A 62 -7.62 -9.78 10.62
N LYS A 63 -8.67 -10.58 10.80
CA LYS A 63 -8.95 -11.22 12.10
C LYS A 63 -7.97 -12.35 12.38
N ASP A 64 -7.55 -13.07 11.33
CA ASP A 64 -6.51 -14.07 11.39
C ASP A 64 -5.66 -13.95 10.12
N VAL A 65 -4.47 -13.38 10.26
CA VAL A 65 -3.56 -13.13 9.14
C VAL A 65 -2.74 -14.36 8.76
N THR A 66 -2.77 -15.41 9.59
CA THR A 66 -1.87 -16.57 9.44
C THR A 66 -1.82 -17.12 8.01
N PRO A 67 -2.97 -17.36 7.33
CA PRO A 67 -2.92 -17.87 5.96
C PRO A 67 -2.35 -16.90 4.92
N TYR A 68 -2.29 -15.61 5.25
CA TYR A 68 -1.94 -14.56 4.29
C TYR A 68 -0.61 -13.88 4.61
N LEU A 69 -0.04 -14.15 5.78
CA LEU A 69 1.12 -13.41 6.29
C LEU A 69 2.32 -13.50 5.36
N ALA A 70 2.64 -14.69 4.86
CA ALA A 70 3.77 -14.89 3.96
C ALA A 70 3.65 -14.07 2.67
N GLU A 71 2.45 -14.04 2.10
CA GLU A 71 2.19 -13.26 0.88
C GLU A 71 2.26 -11.76 1.15
N ILE A 72 1.70 -11.29 2.27
CA ILE A 72 1.77 -9.88 2.65
C ILE A 72 3.23 -9.45 2.82
N GLN A 73 4.02 -10.22 3.54
CA GLN A 73 5.43 -9.91 3.76
C GLN A 73 6.23 -9.91 2.45
N LYS A 74 5.92 -10.82 1.54
CA LYS A 74 6.53 -10.87 0.21
C LYS A 74 6.22 -9.62 -0.60
N CYS A 75 4.96 -9.17 -0.59
CA CYS A 75 4.56 -7.96 -1.30
C CYS A 75 5.22 -6.71 -0.72
N LEU A 76 5.27 -6.60 0.61
CA LEU A 76 5.92 -5.48 1.29
C LEU A 76 7.41 -5.42 0.97
N LYS A 77 8.08 -6.57 0.99
CA LYS A 77 9.50 -6.67 0.65
C LYS A 77 9.74 -6.25 -0.80
N HIS A 78 8.91 -6.74 -1.72
CA HIS A 78 9.01 -6.39 -3.13
C HIS A 78 8.88 -4.87 -3.33
N ASP A 79 7.88 -4.25 -2.72
CA ASP A 79 7.64 -2.82 -2.85
C ASP A 79 8.77 -2.00 -2.23
N LYS A 80 9.30 -2.45 -1.08
CA LYS A 80 10.43 -1.79 -0.42
C LYS A 80 11.70 -1.84 -1.27
N GLU A 81 11.95 -2.94 -1.96
CA GLU A 81 13.20 -3.18 -2.68
C GLU A 81 13.25 -2.59 -4.09
N GLN A 82 12.11 -2.07 -4.60
CA GLN A 82 12.11 -1.45 -5.92
C GLN A 82 12.97 -0.18 -5.92
N PRO A 83 13.89 -0.02 -6.92
CA PRO A 83 14.73 1.17 -6.99
C PRO A 83 13.92 2.45 -7.02
N GLY A 84 14.29 3.42 -6.18
CA GLY A 84 13.64 4.73 -6.13
C GLY A 84 12.21 4.73 -5.58
N GLN A 85 11.75 3.63 -5.00
CA GLN A 85 10.36 3.53 -4.53
C GLN A 85 10.18 4.09 -3.11
N VAL A 86 11.12 3.87 -2.22
CA VAL A 86 10.99 4.18 -0.80
C VAL A 86 12.02 5.23 -0.37
N ASN A 87 11.55 6.31 0.26
CA ASN A 87 12.38 7.35 0.86
C ASN A 87 12.81 7.00 2.28
N LYS A 88 11.92 6.39 3.05
CA LYS A 88 12.16 6.13 4.47
C LYS A 88 11.51 4.80 4.85
N THR A 89 12.24 4.01 5.61
CA THR A 89 11.81 2.69 6.07
C THR A 89 12.01 2.60 7.59
N GLN A 90 10.96 2.17 8.29
CA GLN A 90 11.03 1.79 9.70
C GLN A 90 10.37 0.44 9.87
N GLU A 91 11.12 -0.54 10.36
CA GLU A 91 10.62 -1.91 10.51
C GLU A 91 10.95 -2.43 11.89
N VAL A 92 10.04 -3.23 12.46
CA VAL A 92 10.30 -4.01 13.67
C VAL A 92 10.22 -5.48 13.30
N MET A 93 11.33 -6.18 13.50
CA MET A 93 11.43 -7.62 13.28
C MET A 93 11.50 -8.32 14.62
N GLU A 94 10.83 -9.47 14.72
CA GLU A 94 10.88 -10.32 15.91
C GLU A 94 10.88 -11.77 15.45
N ASP A 95 11.90 -12.53 15.82
CA ASP A 95 12.05 -13.95 15.45
C ASP A 95 11.97 -14.18 13.92
N GLY A 96 12.56 -13.27 13.15
CA GLY A 96 12.55 -13.36 11.69
C GLY A 96 11.23 -12.95 11.04
N ILE A 97 10.25 -12.51 11.82
CA ILE A 97 8.93 -12.11 11.34
C ILE A 97 8.81 -10.57 11.41
N LEU A 98 8.28 -9.98 10.36
CA LEU A 98 8.00 -8.55 10.32
C LEU A 98 6.78 -8.26 11.20
N ARG A 99 7.00 -7.55 12.32
CA ARG A 99 5.94 -7.20 13.27
C ARG A 99 5.26 -5.90 12.91
N SER A 100 6.02 -4.92 12.43
CA SER A 100 5.49 -3.67 11.93
C SER A 100 6.39 -3.10 10.86
N ALA A 101 5.79 -2.33 9.96
CA ALA A 101 6.51 -1.65 8.91
C ALA A 101 5.85 -0.30 8.65
N TYR A 102 6.69 0.71 8.44
CA TYR A 102 6.29 2.01 7.93
C TYR A 102 7.19 2.34 6.76
N TYR A 103 6.59 2.59 5.61
CA TYR A 103 7.32 3.01 4.42
C TYR A 103 6.78 4.34 3.93
N GLN A 104 7.66 5.33 3.85
CA GLN A 104 7.36 6.56 3.13
C GLN A 104 7.87 6.37 1.70
N LEU A 105 6.94 6.39 0.76
CA LEU A 105 7.27 6.23 -0.65
C LEU A 105 7.68 7.57 -1.27
N HIS A 106 8.36 7.53 -2.40
CA HIS A 106 8.59 8.74 -3.17
C HIS A 106 7.25 9.33 -3.63
N PRO A 107 7.08 10.67 -3.57
CA PRO A 107 5.86 11.30 -4.04
C PRO A 107 5.55 10.96 -5.50
N SER A 108 4.27 10.87 -5.82
CA SER A 108 3.78 10.66 -7.18
C SER A 108 2.66 11.64 -7.45
N ASP A 109 2.74 12.35 -8.58
CA ASP A 109 1.77 13.38 -8.96
C ASP A 109 1.54 14.44 -7.87
N GLY A 110 2.62 14.83 -7.17
CA GLY A 110 2.56 15.80 -6.09
C GLY A 110 1.95 15.30 -4.79
N LYS A 111 1.65 14.00 -4.70
CA LYS A 111 1.05 13.40 -3.51
C LYS A 111 2.07 12.58 -2.74
N GLN A 112 2.08 12.75 -1.43
CA GLN A 112 2.81 11.88 -0.51
C GLN A 112 2.12 10.52 -0.45
N ARG A 113 2.90 9.44 -0.30
CA ARG A 113 2.37 8.08 -0.24
C ARG A 113 3.00 7.32 0.90
N TYR A 114 2.17 6.56 1.63
CA TYR A 114 2.62 5.83 2.82
C TYR A 114 2.04 4.43 2.85
N ILE A 115 2.85 3.48 3.31
CA ILE A 115 2.40 2.11 3.62
C ILE A 115 2.65 1.86 5.10
N ILE A 116 1.67 1.31 5.79
CA ILE A 116 1.75 0.94 7.20
C ILE A 116 1.26 -0.48 7.35
N PHE A 117 2.07 -1.31 8.00
CA PHE A 117 1.70 -2.68 8.32
C PHE A 117 1.95 -2.93 9.80
N LYS A 118 1.02 -3.62 10.46
CA LYS A 118 1.16 -3.93 11.88
C LYS A 118 0.52 -5.28 12.19
N LEU A 119 1.29 -6.17 12.82
CA LEU A 119 0.75 -7.37 13.46
C LEU A 119 0.26 -7.02 14.85
N GLY A 120 -0.97 -7.41 15.16
CA GLY A 120 -1.55 -7.22 16.47
C GLY A 120 -1.53 -8.51 17.28
N LYS A 121 -2.29 -8.51 18.36
CA LYS A 121 -2.45 -9.69 19.23
C LYS A 121 -3.37 -10.71 18.54
N LYS A 122 -3.22 -12.00 18.91
CA LYS A 122 -4.07 -13.11 18.44
C LYS A 122 -4.11 -13.21 16.91
N ASN A 123 -2.96 -13.02 16.25
CA ASN A 123 -2.82 -13.15 14.80
C ASN A 123 -3.64 -12.14 13.99
N THR A 124 -4.00 -11.02 14.59
CA THR A 124 -4.60 -9.91 13.84
C THR A 124 -3.54 -9.14 13.08
N ALA A 125 -3.93 -8.47 12.01
CA ALA A 125 -3.03 -7.62 11.26
C ALA A 125 -3.79 -6.49 10.57
N THR A 126 -3.09 -5.40 10.32
CA THR A 126 -3.63 -4.26 9.58
C THR A 126 -2.62 -3.83 8.54
N LEU A 127 -3.09 -3.62 7.31
CA LEU A 127 -2.31 -3.07 6.20
C LEU A 127 -3.01 -1.82 5.71
N VAL A 128 -2.31 -0.69 5.67
CA VAL A 128 -2.88 0.60 5.29
C VAL A 128 -2.06 1.23 4.18
N TYR A 129 -2.74 1.79 3.18
CA TYR A 129 -2.16 2.61 2.15
C TYR A 129 -2.82 3.99 2.14
N ILE A 130 -2.00 5.04 2.16
CA ILE A 130 -2.46 6.43 2.22
C ILE A 130 -1.77 7.27 1.15
N GLU A 131 -2.54 8.09 0.44
CA GLU A 131 -2.03 9.15 -0.42
C GLU A 131 -2.62 10.49 0.00
N GLY A 132 -1.85 11.57 -0.13
CA GLY A 132 -2.38 12.90 0.11
C GLY A 132 -1.33 13.96 0.22
N SER A 133 -1.75 15.15 0.63
CA SER A 133 -0.84 16.27 0.89
C SER A 133 -0.30 16.30 2.31
N LEU A 134 -0.80 15.40 3.19
CA LEU A 134 -0.31 15.32 4.57
C LEU A 134 1.16 14.92 4.61
N ASN A 135 1.95 15.56 5.49
CA ASN A 135 3.33 15.19 5.72
C ASN A 135 3.43 14.11 6.80
N GLU A 136 4.66 13.64 7.06
CA GLU A 136 4.90 12.58 8.05
C GLU A 136 4.42 12.98 9.45
N GLU A 137 4.66 14.22 9.87
CA GLU A 137 4.23 14.71 11.18
C GLU A 137 2.71 14.68 11.31
N GLU A 138 2.01 15.15 10.30
CA GLU A 138 0.55 15.11 10.25
C GLU A 138 0.02 13.68 10.28
N LEU A 139 0.66 12.78 9.54
CA LEU A 139 0.32 11.35 9.54
C LEU A 139 0.50 10.73 10.92
N MET A 140 1.65 10.97 11.55
CA MET A 140 1.93 10.42 12.88
C MET A 140 0.99 10.97 13.94
N ASN A 141 0.65 12.25 13.88
CA ASN A 141 -0.32 12.86 14.78
C ASN A 141 -1.69 12.20 14.65
N MET A 142 -2.13 11.92 13.41
CA MET A 142 -3.40 11.23 13.17
C MET A 142 -3.38 9.82 13.75
N LEU A 143 -2.30 9.05 13.51
CA LEU A 143 -2.20 7.65 13.95
C LEU A 143 -2.13 7.52 15.48
N TYR A 144 -1.47 8.45 16.16
CA TYR A 144 -1.26 8.36 17.60
C TYR A 144 -2.31 9.07 18.45
N LYS A 145 -3.05 10.02 17.90
CA LYS A 145 -4.13 10.69 18.62
C LYS A 145 -5.39 9.85 18.80
N GLU A 146 -5.56 8.80 17.98
CA GLU A 146 -6.71 7.90 18.06
C GLU A 146 -6.49 6.75 19.04
N GLN A 147 -5.35 6.72 19.71
CA GLN A 147 -5.06 5.79 20.80
C GLN A 147 -5.38 6.44 22.14
#